data_49da3d1fd13527f3d73374c10b261e12
#
_entry.id   49da3d1fd13527f3d73374c10b261e12
#
_cell.length_a   1.000
_cell.length_b   1.000
_cell.length_c   1.000
_cell.angle_alpha   90.00
_cell.angle_beta   90.00
_cell.angle_gamma   90.00
#
_symmetry.space_group_name_H-M   'P 1'
#
loop_
_entity.id
_entity.type
_entity.pdbx_description
1 polymer ?
#
loop_
_entity_poly.entity_id
_entity_poly.type
_entity_poly.pdbx_seq_one_letter_code
_entity_poly.pdbx_strand_id
1 'polypeptide(L)'
;AYPSLVWQTYDYYYDLTGAYWGIRKACEPVHIQWSYADNSVKVINTTLKEQKGLTATGKVYNLDGKEMGRYSQSVVLDAAANKDSYCFHLNFTTDNLAFGKKAVASSISADAGEPSAAIDASDGSRWASEPRDEEWIYVDLGEPTEIASVILNWEAAHAKAYKLLISDDAINWKEIYINEDSKGGVEEIKIKPV
;
A
#
# COMPACT_ATOMS: atom_id res chain seq x y z
N ALA A 1 -33.94 12.04 7.71
CA ALA A 1 -32.48 11.86 7.61
C ALA A 1 -31.82 13.21 7.39
N TYR A 2 -30.71 13.49 8.01
CA TYR A 2 -29.88 14.66 7.71
C TYR A 2 -29.04 14.39 6.46
N PRO A 3 -28.61 15.42 5.71
CA PRO A 3 -27.59 15.26 4.70
C PRO A 3 -26.40 14.56 5.33
N SER A 4 -26.11 13.35 4.90
CA SER A 4 -25.04 12.52 5.47
C SER A 4 -24.40 11.69 4.37
N LEU A 5 -23.07 11.67 4.34
CA LEU A 5 -22.30 10.80 3.46
C LEU A 5 -21.98 9.44 4.10
N VAL A 6 -22.37 9.25 5.36
CA VAL A 6 -22.00 8.08 6.17
C VAL A 6 -23.26 7.35 6.63
N TRP A 7 -23.29 6.03 6.58
CA TRP A 7 -24.31 5.13 7.08
C TRP A 7 -25.61 5.05 6.26
N GLN A 8 -25.78 5.87 5.24
CA GLN A 8 -27.05 5.92 4.49
C GLN A 8 -26.84 5.62 3.01
N THR A 9 -27.81 4.92 2.41
CA THR A 9 -27.83 4.64 0.98
C THR A 9 -28.41 5.80 0.17
N TYR A 10 -29.11 6.72 0.83
CA TYR A 10 -29.63 7.97 0.27
C TYR A 10 -29.65 9.05 1.35
N ASP A 11 -29.55 10.29 0.93
CA ASP A 11 -29.60 11.44 1.82
C ASP A 11 -31.04 11.91 2.10
N TYR A 12 -31.16 13.05 2.78
CA TYR A 12 -32.46 13.66 3.08
C TYR A 12 -33.28 14.04 1.82
N TYR A 13 -32.59 14.37 0.74
CA TYR A 13 -33.20 14.76 -0.53
C TYR A 13 -33.44 13.59 -1.46
N TYR A 14 -33.22 12.37 -1.01
CA TYR A 14 -33.31 11.12 -1.78
C TYR A 14 -32.20 10.97 -2.86
N ASP A 15 -31.14 11.75 -2.77
CA ASP A 15 -29.99 11.55 -3.63
C ASP A 15 -29.20 10.29 -3.21
N LEU A 16 -28.80 9.51 -4.20
CA LEU A 16 -28.14 8.23 -3.98
C LEU A 16 -26.67 8.44 -3.64
N THR A 17 -26.21 7.81 -2.56
CA THR A 17 -24.81 7.83 -2.15
C THR A 17 -24.01 6.71 -2.81
N GLY A 18 -22.67 6.75 -2.70
CA GLY A 18 -21.80 5.67 -3.14
C GLY A 18 -22.15 4.30 -2.53
N ALA A 19 -22.65 4.30 -1.28
CA ALA A 19 -23.11 3.09 -0.60
C ALA A 19 -24.25 2.37 -1.33
N TYR A 20 -25.21 3.13 -1.87
CA TYR A 20 -26.30 2.55 -2.68
C TYR A 20 -25.74 1.79 -3.90
N TRP A 21 -24.84 2.42 -4.63
CA TRP A 21 -24.26 1.83 -5.84
C TRP A 21 -23.39 0.60 -5.53
N GLY A 22 -22.65 0.64 -4.43
CA GLY A 22 -21.87 -0.49 -3.94
C GLY A 22 -22.77 -1.68 -3.58
N ILE A 23 -23.84 -1.45 -2.81
CA ILE A 23 -24.82 -2.50 -2.44
C ILE A 23 -25.50 -3.06 -3.68
N ARG A 24 -25.94 -2.22 -4.60
CA ARG A 24 -26.57 -2.64 -5.84
C ARG A 24 -25.67 -3.60 -6.64
N LYS A 25 -24.36 -3.27 -6.74
CA LYS A 25 -23.39 -4.12 -7.42
C LYS A 25 -23.19 -5.45 -6.68
N ALA A 26 -23.09 -5.43 -5.38
CA ALA A 26 -22.93 -6.63 -4.56
C ALA A 26 -24.17 -7.55 -4.60
N CYS A 27 -25.35 -7.02 -4.95
CA CYS A 27 -26.57 -7.81 -5.09
C CYS A 27 -26.82 -8.35 -6.50
N GLU A 28 -25.95 -8.09 -7.47
CA GLU A 28 -26.06 -8.70 -8.80
C GLU A 28 -25.91 -10.22 -8.71
N PRO A 29 -26.77 -11.02 -9.37
CA PRO A 29 -26.72 -12.48 -9.25
C PRO A 29 -25.40 -13.12 -9.70
N VAL A 30 -24.69 -12.46 -10.61
CA VAL A 30 -23.32 -12.79 -10.99
C VAL A 30 -22.51 -11.51 -10.94
N HIS A 31 -21.51 -11.47 -10.07
CA HIS A 31 -20.66 -10.28 -9.92
C HIS A 31 -19.23 -10.66 -9.56
N ILE A 32 -18.31 -9.74 -9.79
CA ILE A 32 -16.93 -9.85 -9.36
C ILE A 32 -16.76 -9.14 -8.02
N GLN A 33 -15.99 -9.74 -7.13
CA GLN A 33 -15.70 -9.22 -5.81
C GLN A 33 -14.20 -9.26 -5.52
N TRP A 34 -13.70 -8.16 -5.00
CA TRP A 34 -12.34 -8.08 -4.45
C TRP A 34 -12.41 -8.12 -2.91
N SER A 35 -11.56 -8.95 -2.31
CA SER A 35 -11.41 -9.07 -0.86
C SER A 35 -10.28 -8.15 -0.39
N TYR A 36 -10.62 -7.22 0.49
CA TYR A 36 -9.64 -6.32 1.10
C TYR A 36 -8.68 -7.05 2.07
N ALA A 37 -9.09 -8.20 2.60
CA ALA A 37 -8.32 -8.93 3.61
C ALA A 37 -7.09 -9.63 3.04
N ASP A 38 -7.19 -10.11 1.78
CA ASP A 38 -6.16 -10.94 1.15
C ASP A 38 -5.88 -10.56 -0.31
N ASN A 39 -6.49 -9.47 -0.80
CA ASN A 39 -6.42 -9.04 -2.19
C ASN A 39 -6.87 -10.09 -3.23
N SER A 40 -7.61 -11.11 -2.80
CA SER A 40 -8.18 -12.08 -3.73
C SER A 40 -9.33 -11.49 -4.52
N VAL A 41 -9.44 -11.88 -5.79
CA VAL A 41 -10.56 -11.57 -6.67
C VAL A 41 -11.30 -12.85 -6.97
N LYS A 42 -12.63 -12.81 -6.80
CA LYS A 42 -13.53 -13.93 -7.03
C LYS A 42 -14.73 -13.49 -7.85
N VAL A 43 -15.27 -14.41 -8.65
CA VAL A 43 -16.60 -14.28 -9.23
C VAL A 43 -17.58 -15.01 -8.31
N ILE A 44 -18.64 -14.29 -7.94
CA ILE A 44 -19.75 -14.84 -7.15
C ILE A 44 -20.90 -15.12 -8.11
N ASN A 45 -21.37 -16.35 -8.15
CA ASN A 45 -22.52 -16.76 -8.93
C ASN A 45 -23.59 -17.34 -7.98
N THR A 46 -24.63 -16.55 -7.70
CA THR A 46 -25.76 -16.98 -6.85
C THR A 46 -26.88 -17.62 -7.67
N THR A 47 -26.72 -17.76 -8.97
CA THR A 47 -27.74 -18.40 -9.82
C THR A 47 -27.64 -19.92 -9.72
N LEU A 48 -28.71 -20.59 -10.08
CA LEU A 48 -28.78 -22.06 -10.14
C LEU A 48 -28.21 -22.64 -11.45
N LYS A 49 -27.53 -21.81 -12.24
CA LYS A 49 -26.92 -22.20 -13.51
C LYS A 49 -25.43 -21.85 -13.54
N GLU A 50 -24.64 -22.73 -14.07
CA GLU A 50 -23.25 -22.43 -14.39
C GLU A 50 -23.17 -21.32 -15.43
N GLN A 51 -22.22 -20.40 -15.26
CA GLN A 51 -21.91 -19.33 -16.20
C GLN A 51 -20.55 -19.63 -16.82
N LYS A 52 -20.50 -19.76 -18.14
CA LYS A 52 -19.29 -20.18 -18.87
C LYS A 52 -18.63 -19.03 -19.61
N GLY A 53 -17.31 -19.11 -19.73
CA GLY A 53 -16.52 -18.20 -20.54
C GLY A 53 -16.52 -16.75 -20.02
N LEU A 54 -16.67 -16.56 -18.71
CA LEU A 54 -16.58 -15.23 -18.10
C LEU A 54 -15.14 -14.74 -18.13
N THR A 55 -14.96 -13.45 -18.41
CA THR A 55 -13.66 -12.80 -18.30
C THR A 55 -13.68 -11.91 -17.06
N ALA A 56 -12.86 -12.26 -16.08
CA ALA A 56 -12.61 -11.42 -14.90
C ALA A 56 -11.34 -10.58 -15.15
N THR A 57 -11.45 -9.27 -14.99
CA THR A 57 -10.32 -8.33 -15.17
C THR A 57 -10.19 -7.43 -13.95
N GLY A 58 -9.01 -7.42 -13.36
CA GLY A 58 -8.60 -6.48 -12.33
C GLY A 58 -7.57 -5.49 -12.88
N LYS A 59 -7.84 -4.21 -12.81
CA LYS A 59 -6.92 -3.14 -13.21
C LYS A 59 -6.52 -2.32 -12.02
N VAL A 60 -5.23 -2.07 -11.90
CA VAL A 60 -4.64 -1.28 -10.83
C VAL A 60 -4.16 0.04 -11.38
N TYR A 61 -4.52 1.10 -10.71
CA TYR A 61 -4.13 2.48 -11.06
C TYR A 61 -3.44 3.12 -9.86
N ASN A 62 -2.45 3.95 -10.10
CA ASN A 62 -1.93 4.84 -9.07
C ASN A 62 -2.87 6.05 -8.87
N LEU A 63 -2.55 6.91 -7.91
CA LEU A 63 -3.41 8.06 -7.57
C LEU A 63 -3.48 9.12 -8.68
N ASP A 64 -2.55 9.15 -9.63
CA ASP A 64 -2.59 10.03 -10.80
C ASP A 64 -3.45 9.45 -11.96
N GLY A 65 -4.04 8.28 -11.77
CA GLY A 65 -4.89 7.60 -12.75
C GLY A 65 -4.13 6.81 -13.81
N LYS A 66 -2.82 6.64 -13.69
CA LYS A 66 -2.04 5.81 -14.60
C LYS A 66 -2.17 4.34 -14.27
N GLU A 67 -2.50 3.51 -15.25
CA GLU A 67 -2.59 2.06 -15.06
C GLU A 67 -1.22 1.45 -14.76
N MET A 68 -1.17 0.68 -13.68
CA MET A 68 0.00 -0.08 -13.27
C MET A 68 -0.11 -1.51 -13.81
N GLY A 69 0.20 -1.68 -15.10
CA GLY A 69 -0.04 -2.90 -15.86
C GLY A 69 0.55 -4.17 -15.25
N ARG A 70 1.68 -4.07 -14.53
CA ARG A 70 2.32 -5.21 -13.85
C ARG A 70 1.45 -5.82 -12.73
N TYR A 71 0.50 -5.05 -12.19
CA TYR A 71 -0.44 -5.53 -11.17
C TYR A 71 -1.82 -5.82 -11.74
N SER A 72 -2.09 -5.41 -12.98
CA SER A 72 -3.34 -5.69 -13.67
C SER A 72 -3.36 -7.13 -14.16
N GLN A 73 -4.47 -7.83 -13.96
CA GLN A 73 -4.62 -9.23 -14.33
C GLN A 73 -5.97 -9.47 -15.00
N SER A 74 -6.01 -10.49 -15.85
CA SER A 74 -7.24 -10.96 -16.48
C SER A 74 -7.21 -12.48 -16.61
N VAL A 75 -8.35 -13.12 -16.37
CA VAL A 75 -8.52 -14.56 -16.50
C VAL A 75 -9.87 -14.89 -17.09
N VAL A 76 -9.94 -15.93 -17.91
CA VAL A 76 -11.18 -16.53 -18.38
C VAL A 76 -11.50 -17.75 -17.51
N LEU A 77 -12.72 -17.81 -16.99
CA LEU A 77 -13.15 -18.90 -16.10
C LEU A 77 -14.63 -19.22 -16.29
N ASP A 78 -15.00 -20.41 -15.83
CA ASP A 78 -16.39 -20.82 -15.65
C ASP A 78 -16.77 -20.69 -14.16
N ALA A 79 -17.92 -20.07 -13.89
CA ALA A 79 -18.44 -19.90 -12.55
C ALA A 79 -19.55 -20.91 -12.27
N ALA A 80 -19.26 -21.89 -11.42
CA ALA A 80 -20.22 -22.94 -11.05
C ALA A 80 -21.49 -22.34 -10.41
N ALA A 81 -22.61 -23.04 -10.56
CA ALA A 81 -23.89 -22.66 -9.99
C ALA A 81 -23.82 -22.54 -8.47
N ASN A 82 -24.34 -21.44 -7.91
CA ASN A 82 -24.42 -21.17 -6.48
C ASN A 82 -23.08 -21.33 -5.73
N LYS A 83 -22.00 -20.78 -6.32
CA LYS A 83 -20.64 -20.84 -5.76
C LYS A 83 -19.87 -19.55 -6.03
N ASP A 84 -18.83 -19.35 -5.23
CA ASP A 84 -17.71 -18.47 -5.56
C ASP A 84 -16.66 -19.23 -6.39
N SER A 85 -16.03 -18.53 -7.30
CA SER A 85 -14.95 -19.03 -8.14
C SER A 85 -13.76 -18.08 -8.04
N TYR A 86 -12.63 -18.61 -7.57
CA TYR A 86 -11.39 -17.85 -7.45
C TYR A 86 -10.85 -17.46 -8.84
N CYS A 87 -10.42 -16.23 -8.98
CA CYS A 87 -9.82 -15.71 -10.20
C CYS A 87 -8.30 -15.53 -10.06
N PHE A 88 -7.89 -14.60 -9.23
CA PHE A 88 -6.48 -14.25 -9.00
C PHE A 88 -6.33 -13.42 -7.73
N HIS A 89 -5.09 -13.22 -7.30
CA HIS A 89 -4.72 -12.18 -6.34
C HIS A 89 -4.21 -10.94 -7.08
N LEU A 90 -4.66 -9.76 -6.66
CA LEU A 90 -4.03 -8.51 -7.03
C LEU A 90 -2.89 -8.26 -6.05
N ASN A 91 -1.69 -8.61 -6.44
CA ASN A 91 -0.51 -8.39 -5.63
C ASN A 91 -0.12 -6.90 -5.68
N PHE A 92 -0.84 -6.08 -4.95
CA PHE A 92 -0.37 -4.74 -4.63
C PHE A 92 0.67 -4.81 -3.50
N THR A 93 1.59 -5.69 -3.54
CA THR A 93 2.77 -5.41 -2.76
C THR A 93 3.25 -4.06 -3.28
N THR A 94 3.11 -3.06 -2.47
CA THR A 94 3.81 -1.81 -2.68
C THR A 94 5.23 -2.23 -3.02
N ASP A 95 5.84 -1.66 -4.07
CA ASP A 95 7.28 -1.84 -4.29
C ASP A 95 8.10 -1.36 -3.09
N ASN A 96 7.43 -0.93 -2.05
CA ASN A 96 8.00 -0.58 -0.78
C ASN A 96 8.32 -1.85 0.00
N LEU A 97 9.54 -2.34 -0.18
CA LEU A 97 10.08 -3.50 0.53
C LEU A 97 10.11 -3.30 2.06
N ALA A 98 10.07 -2.05 2.51
CA ALA A 98 10.06 -1.69 3.92
C ALA A 98 8.67 -1.82 4.58
N PHE A 99 7.58 -1.83 3.79
CA PHE A 99 6.22 -1.84 4.34
C PHE A 99 5.95 -3.05 5.23
N GLY A 100 5.50 -2.78 6.48
CA GLY A 100 5.18 -3.82 7.47
C GLY A 100 6.39 -4.60 8.00
N LYS A 101 7.61 -4.17 7.68
CA LYS A 101 8.85 -4.76 8.21
C LYS A 101 9.18 -4.20 9.59
N LYS A 102 10.19 -4.79 10.23
CA LYS A 102 10.68 -4.32 11.53
C LYS A 102 11.58 -3.11 11.36
N ALA A 103 11.25 -2.02 12.01
CA ALA A 103 12.10 -0.83 12.09
C ALA A 103 12.66 -0.66 13.49
N VAL A 104 13.89 -0.16 13.56
CA VAL A 104 14.60 0.14 14.83
C VAL A 104 15.26 1.51 14.67
N ALA A 105 15.21 2.33 15.70
CA ALA A 105 15.80 3.65 15.69
C ALA A 105 16.62 3.92 16.96
N SER A 106 17.50 4.89 16.88
CA SER A 106 18.35 5.35 17.98
C SER A 106 17.58 5.99 19.12
N SER A 107 16.51 6.73 18.77
CA SER A 107 15.63 7.41 19.72
C SER A 107 14.25 7.64 19.12
N ILE A 108 13.31 8.05 19.96
CA ILE A 108 11.94 8.41 19.58
C ILE A 108 11.60 9.70 20.32
N SER A 109 11.23 10.74 19.58
CA SER A 109 10.74 11.99 20.18
C SER A 109 9.38 11.77 20.84
N ALA A 110 9.13 12.51 21.94
CA ALA A 110 7.90 12.37 22.73
C ALA A 110 6.60 12.60 21.91
N ASP A 111 6.68 13.39 20.84
CA ASP A 111 5.54 13.76 19.98
C ASP A 111 5.51 12.96 18.66
N ALA A 112 6.28 11.89 18.56
CA ALA A 112 6.38 11.07 17.34
C ALA A 112 5.90 9.63 17.57
N GLY A 113 5.62 8.93 16.47
CA GLY A 113 5.30 7.51 16.49
C GLY A 113 6.53 6.64 16.66
N GLU A 114 6.30 5.36 16.90
CA GLU A 114 7.31 4.31 16.90
C GLU A 114 8.05 4.25 15.55
N PRO A 115 9.26 3.65 15.48
CA PRO A 115 10.00 3.54 14.21
C PRO A 115 9.21 2.95 13.05
N SER A 116 8.24 2.06 13.33
CA SER A 116 7.32 1.50 12.33
C SER A 116 6.44 2.53 11.63
N ALA A 117 6.21 3.69 12.24
CA ALA A 117 5.45 4.79 11.63
C ALA A 117 6.18 5.44 10.44
N ALA A 118 7.49 5.19 10.26
CA ALA A 118 8.22 5.62 9.07
C ALA A 118 7.95 4.75 7.84
N ILE A 119 7.36 3.55 8.02
CA ILE A 119 7.21 2.53 6.98
C ILE A 119 5.81 1.92 6.90
N ASP A 120 4.82 2.56 7.49
CA ASP A 120 3.42 2.09 7.54
C ASP A 120 2.56 2.53 6.35
N ALA A 121 3.16 3.21 5.36
CA ALA A 121 2.52 3.77 4.18
C ALA A 121 1.41 4.79 4.48
N SER A 122 1.48 5.48 5.61
CA SER A 122 0.53 6.51 6.03
C SER A 122 1.19 7.90 6.03
N ASP A 123 0.62 8.85 5.31
CA ASP A 123 1.08 10.25 5.36
C ASP A 123 0.65 10.96 6.66
N GLY A 124 -0.19 10.31 7.47
CA GLY A 124 -0.67 10.85 8.75
C GLY A 124 0.18 10.47 9.97
N SER A 125 1.15 9.59 9.79
CA SER A 125 2.07 9.11 10.82
C SER A 125 3.51 9.39 10.45
N ARG A 126 4.39 9.49 11.43
CA ARG A 126 5.83 9.66 11.22
C ARG A 126 6.62 9.12 12.41
N TRP A 127 7.85 8.71 12.15
CA TRP A 127 8.88 8.64 13.16
C TRP A 127 9.66 9.95 13.22
N ALA A 128 10.02 10.39 14.39
CA ALA A 128 11.00 11.46 14.61
C ALA A 128 11.93 11.07 15.76
N SER A 129 13.20 11.41 15.61
CA SER A 129 14.22 11.24 16.64
C SER A 129 14.16 12.36 17.68
N GLU A 130 14.91 12.20 18.75
CA GLU A 130 15.33 13.31 19.60
C GLU A 130 16.09 14.37 18.76
N PRO A 131 16.01 15.68 19.12
CA PRO A 131 16.63 16.76 18.36
C PRO A 131 18.14 16.85 18.63
N ARG A 132 18.90 15.88 18.16
CA ARG A 132 20.38 15.80 18.26
C ARG A 132 20.97 15.20 17.00
N ASP A 133 22.27 15.34 16.82
CA ASP A 133 23.00 14.75 15.70
C ASP A 133 23.24 13.24 15.87
N GLU A 134 23.60 12.59 14.77
CA GLU A 134 23.94 11.14 14.72
C GLU A 134 22.76 10.20 15.03
N GLU A 135 21.55 10.65 14.86
CA GLU A 135 20.37 9.81 14.96
C GLU A 135 20.21 8.90 13.73
N TRP A 136 19.66 7.73 13.94
CA TRP A 136 19.51 6.75 12.89
C TRP A 136 18.21 5.95 13.01
N ILE A 137 17.77 5.44 11.88
CA ILE A 137 16.71 4.43 11.77
C ILE A 137 17.15 3.40 10.74
N TYR A 138 16.87 2.13 11.00
CA TYR A 138 17.03 1.11 9.98
C TYR A 138 15.80 0.20 9.90
N VAL A 139 15.63 -0.44 8.74
CA VAL A 139 14.57 -1.40 8.46
C VAL A 139 15.21 -2.76 8.20
N ASP A 140 14.76 -3.77 8.94
CA ASP A 140 15.13 -5.16 8.73
C ASP A 140 14.18 -5.78 7.71
N LEU A 141 14.67 -6.05 6.51
CA LEU A 141 13.87 -6.65 5.43
C LEU A 141 13.58 -8.14 5.64
N GLY A 142 14.29 -8.79 6.60
CA GLY A 142 14.09 -10.18 6.99
C GLY A 142 14.86 -11.20 6.15
N GLU A 143 15.24 -10.84 4.93
CA GLU A 143 16.03 -11.66 4.00
C GLU A 143 16.89 -10.78 3.10
N PRO A 144 18.00 -11.29 2.56
CA PRO A 144 18.79 -10.55 1.59
C PRO A 144 17.93 -10.16 0.39
N THR A 145 17.84 -8.86 0.13
CA THR A 145 16.93 -8.29 -0.84
C THR A 145 17.63 -7.23 -1.66
N GLU A 146 17.56 -7.32 -2.98
CA GLU A 146 18.12 -6.32 -3.89
C GLU A 146 17.32 -5.01 -3.81
N ILE A 147 18.00 -3.89 -3.56
CA ILE A 147 17.40 -2.56 -3.45
C ILE A 147 17.91 -1.71 -4.62
N ALA A 148 16.98 -1.14 -5.39
CA ALA A 148 17.28 -0.27 -6.52
C ALA A 148 17.05 1.23 -6.24
N SER A 149 16.18 1.55 -5.26
CA SER A 149 15.90 2.94 -4.87
C SER A 149 15.42 3.03 -3.42
N VAL A 150 15.64 4.20 -2.83
CA VAL A 150 15.09 4.58 -1.51
C VAL A 150 14.32 5.87 -1.70
N ILE A 151 13.10 5.92 -1.19
CA ILE A 151 12.28 7.13 -1.15
C ILE A 151 12.18 7.57 0.30
N LEU A 152 12.63 8.81 0.56
CA LEU A 152 12.48 9.46 1.86
C LEU A 152 11.40 10.52 1.73
N ASN A 153 10.35 10.41 2.52
CA ASN A 153 9.29 11.42 2.63
C ASN A 153 9.50 12.17 3.94
N TRP A 154 10.11 13.35 3.84
CA TRP A 154 10.43 14.19 4.98
C TRP A 154 9.26 15.06 5.39
N GLU A 155 9.06 15.18 6.68
CA GLU A 155 8.22 16.21 7.26
C GLU A 155 8.96 17.58 7.21
N ALA A 156 8.31 18.67 7.63
CA ALA A 156 8.92 20.01 7.61
C ALA A 156 10.23 20.08 8.43
N ALA A 157 10.30 19.38 9.56
CA ALA A 157 11.51 19.18 10.32
C ALA A 157 12.27 17.95 9.79
N HIS A 158 13.36 18.17 9.07
CA HIS A 158 14.14 17.12 8.43
C HIS A 158 15.63 17.24 8.68
N ALA A 159 16.36 16.17 8.47
CA ALA A 159 17.82 16.17 8.54
C ALA A 159 18.40 17.00 7.38
N LYS A 160 19.31 17.93 7.67
CA LYS A 160 20.02 18.72 6.66
C LYS A 160 21.07 17.92 5.91
N ALA A 161 21.63 16.92 6.58
CA ALA A 161 22.57 15.98 6.00
C ALA A 161 22.24 14.57 6.50
N TYR A 162 22.38 13.58 5.64
CA TYR A 162 22.16 12.19 5.98
C TYR A 162 22.96 11.24 5.11
N LYS A 163 23.04 9.99 5.56
CA LYS A 163 23.70 8.89 4.85
C LYS A 163 22.73 7.72 4.70
N LEU A 164 22.85 6.98 3.60
CA LEU A 164 22.23 5.67 3.47
C LEU A 164 23.31 4.61 3.62
N LEU A 165 23.01 3.62 4.45
CA LEU A 165 23.88 2.49 4.71
C LEU A 165 23.11 1.20 4.50
N ILE A 166 23.80 0.13 4.13
CA ILE A 166 23.27 -1.23 4.03
C ILE A 166 24.08 -2.16 4.93
N SER A 167 23.44 -3.22 5.38
CA SER A 167 24.07 -4.26 6.22
C SER A 167 23.33 -5.58 6.03
N ASP A 168 24.07 -6.68 6.11
CA ASP A 168 23.53 -8.05 6.14
C ASP A 168 23.29 -8.56 7.56
N ASP A 169 23.85 -7.89 8.58
CA ASP A 169 23.86 -8.37 9.97
C ASP A 169 23.45 -7.31 11.02
N ALA A 170 23.09 -6.10 10.57
CA ALA A 170 22.78 -4.94 11.42
C ALA A 170 23.91 -4.51 12.37
N ILE A 171 25.14 -4.97 12.13
CA ILE A 171 26.35 -4.67 12.91
C ILE A 171 27.39 -3.97 12.02
N ASN A 172 27.65 -4.54 10.85
CA ASN A 172 28.63 -4.05 9.91
C ASN A 172 27.91 -3.26 8.79
N TRP A 173 28.04 -1.94 8.83
CA TRP A 173 27.32 -1.06 7.92
C TRP A 173 28.24 -0.50 6.84
N LYS A 174 27.78 -0.58 5.58
CA LYS A 174 28.46 -0.03 4.42
C LYS A 174 27.69 1.17 3.90
N GLU A 175 28.36 2.31 3.82
CA GLU A 175 27.81 3.53 3.22
C GLU A 175 27.66 3.36 1.71
N ILE A 176 26.47 3.72 1.20
CA ILE A 176 26.13 3.65 -0.24
C ILE A 176 25.72 5.00 -0.84
N TYR A 177 25.35 5.96 0.02
CA TYR A 177 24.94 7.30 -0.40
C TYR A 177 25.12 8.32 0.71
N ILE A 178 25.48 9.55 0.34
CA ILE A 178 25.57 10.72 1.25
C ILE A 178 24.80 11.86 0.61
N ASN A 179 24.01 12.58 1.40
CA ASN A 179 23.44 13.87 1.09
C ASN A 179 23.88 14.88 2.16
N GLU A 180 24.63 15.91 1.75
CA GLU A 180 25.13 16.96 2.67
C GLU A 180 24.25 18.20 2.70
N ASP A 181 23.22 18.29 1.86
CA ASP A 181 22.33 19.45 1.73
C ASP A 181 20.93 19.04 1.30
N SER A 182 20.26 18.24 2.16
CA SER A 182 18.87 17.84 1.96
C SER A 182 17.95 19.05 1.96
N LYS A 183 16.98 19.03 1.04
CA LYS A 183 15.97 20.09 0.91
C LYS A 183 14.65 19.71 1.56
N GLY A 184 14.55 18.50 2.09
CA GLY A 184 13.30 17.95 2.62
C GLY A 184 12.28 17.59 1.54
N GLY A 185 11.04 17.36 1.96
CA GLY A 185 9.99 16.90 1.07
C GLY A 185 10.21 15.45 0.63
N VAL A 186 9.86 15.11 -0.62
CA VAL A 186 10.05 13.76 -1.14
C VAL A 186 11.36 13.68 -1.91
N GLU A 187 12.29 12.88 -1.43
CA GLU A 187 13.59 12.61 -2.08
C GLU A 187 13.64 11.15 -2.57
N GLU A 188 13.76 10.96 -3.89
CA GLU A 188 13.98 9.65 -4.50
C GLU A 188 15.47 9.47 -4.80
N ILE A 189 16.11 8.53 -4.13
CA ILE A 189 17.51 8.18 -4.28
C ILE A 189 17.63 6.88 -5.07
N LYS A 190 18.13 6.95 -6.29
CA LYS A 190 18.45 5.78 -7.10
C LYS A 190 19.83 5.29 -6.72
N ILE A 191 19.94 4.04 -6.36
CA ILE A 191 21.19 3.37 -6.02
C ILE A 191 21.47 2.28 -7.07
N LYS A 192 22.75 1.96 -7.24
CA LYS A 192 23.05 0.74 -8.02
C LYS A 192 22.51 -0.44 -7.22
N PRO A 193 21.86 -1.41 -7.88
CA PRO A 193 21.35 -2.59 -7.19
C PRO A 193 22.43 -3.24 -6.34
N VAL A 194 22.12 -3.46 -5.08
CA VAL A 194 23.02 -3.99 -4.05
C VAL A 194 22.32 -5.06 -3.25
#